data_6f56347552a2efe9d954c4d8fad1a208
#
_entry.id   6f56347552a2efe9d954c4d8fad1a208
#
_cell.length_a   1.000
_cell.length_b   1.000
_cell.length_c   1.000
_cell.angle_alpha   90.00
_cell.angle_beta   90.00
_cell.angle_gamma   90.00
#
_symmetry.space_group_name_H-M   'P 1'
#
loop_
_entity.id
_entity.type
_entity.pdbx_description
1 polymer ?
#
loop_
_entity_poly.entity_id
_entity_poly.type
_entity_poly.pdbx_seq_one_letter_code
_entity_poly.pdbx_strand_id
1 'polypeptide(L)'
;MILNDKDMISDDFDLALFVVSDITEINPEDILSTSKKMEVVEARVLLYRAMVDWGYHPAQIAMKVRKEKSGIVALLETFQERERANPIFKRLYKEISKKLQGE
;
A
#
# COMPACT_ATOMS: atom_id res chain seq x y z
N MET A 1 -7.16 13.68 24.66
CA MET A 1 -6.83 12.25 24.55
C MET A 1 -5.78 12.03 23.48
N ILE A 2 -4.77 11.26 23.78
CA ILE A 2 -3.71 10.95 22.82
C ILE A 2 -4.00 9.57 22.24
N LEU A 3 -4.13 9.52 20.90
CA LEU A 3 -4.28 8.25 20.21
C LEU A 3 -2.92 7.55 20.21
N ASN A 4 -2.92 6.25 20.45
CA ASN A 4 -1.68 5.50 20.36
C ASN A 4 -1.39 5.14 18.91
N ASP A 5 -0.14 4.81 18.61
CA ASP A 5 0.31 4.52 17.25
C ASP A 5 -0.46 3.36 16.63
N LYS A 6 -0.88 2.41 17.45
CA LYS A 6 -1.60 1.24 16.99
C LYS A 6 -2.97 1.61 16.41
N ASP A 7 -3.68 2.54 17.07
CA ASP A 7 -4.99 2.99 16.57
C ASP A 7 -4.83 3.80 15.29
N MET A 8 -3.81 4.66 15.24
CA MET A 8 -3.55 5.48 14.07
C MET A 8 -3.23 4.63 12.84
N ILE A 9 -2.38 3.60 12.99
CA ILE A 9 -2.04 2.76 11.85
C ILE A 9 -3.26 1.98 11.35
N SER A 10 -4.16 1.59 12.25
CA SER A 10 -5.34 0.84 11.85
C SER A 10 -6.25 1.69 10.97
N ASP A 11 -6.50 2.94 11.37
CA ASP A 11 -7.33 3.85 10.60
C ASP A 11 -6.68 4.24 9.27
N ASP A 12 -5.39 4.55 9.29
CA ASP A 12 -4.66 4.93 8.10
C ASP A 12 -4.57 3.76 7.12
N PHE A 13 -4.36 2.56 7.63
CA PHE A 13 -4.31 1.36 6.80
C PHE A 13 -5.65 1.13 6.10
N ASP A 14 -6.75 1.24 6.84
CA ASP A 14 -8.08 1.02 6.28
C ASP A 14 -8.38 2.04 5.18
N LEU A 15 -8.01 3.30 5.40
CA LEU A 15 -8.19 4.33 4.39
C LEU A 15 -7.32 4.08 3.17
N ALA A 16 -6.05 3.75 3.37
CA ALA A 16 -5.15 3.46 2.25
C ALA A 16 -5.65 2.27 1.44
N LEU A 17 -6.08 1.21 2.11
CA LEU A 17 -6.61 0.03 1.45
C LEU A 17 -7.86 0.36 0.62
N PHE A 18 -8.76 1.16 1.20
CA PHE A 18 -9.97 1.60 0.49
C PHE A 18 -9.60 2.37 -0.78
N VAL A 19 -8.69 3.33 -0.66
CA VAL A 19 -8.30 4.18 -1.81
C VAL A 19 -7.59 3.35 -2.87
N VAL A 20 -6.67 2.48 -2.47
CA VAL A 20 -5.96 1.62 -3.43
C VAL A 20 -6.95 0.69 -4.14
N SER A 21 -7.86 0.09 -3.39
CA SER A 21 -8.89 -0.79 -3.96
C SER A 21 -9.77 -0.03 -4.96
N ASP A 22 -10.20 1.17 -4.60
CA ASP A 22 -11.07 1.98 -5.44
C ASP A 22 -10.37 2.36 -6.75
N ILE A 23 -9.14 2.84 -6.66
CA ILE A 23 -8.41 3.33 -7.83
C ILE A 23 -7.93 2.19 -8.73
N THR A 24 -7.48 1.07 -8.14
CA THR A 24 -7.02 -0.07 -8.94
C THR A 24 -8.15 -0.97 -9.40
N GLU A 25 -9.35 -0.82 -8.81
CA GLU A 25 -10.51 -1.68 -9.07
C GLU A 25 -10.25 -3.14 -8.70
N ILE A 26 -9.40 -3.36 -7.70
CA ILE A 26 -9.11 -4.70 -7.16
C ILE A 26 -9.69 -4.79 -5.77
N ASN A 27 -10.40 -5.89 -5.49
CA ASN A 27 -11.02 -6.11 -4.18
C ASN A 27 -9.99 -6.06 -3.06
N PRO A 28 -10.33 -5.42 -1.92
CA PRO A 28 -9.42 -5.40 -0.77
C PRO A 28 -8.99 -6.80 -0.33
N GLU A 29 -9.89 -7.78 -0.39
CA GLU A 29 -9.57 -9.15 -0.02
C GLU A 29 -8.47 -9.73 -0.90
N ASP A 30 -8.52 -9.43 -2.20
CA ASP A 30 -7.50 -9.90 -3.13
C ASP A 30 -6.16 -9.21 -2.87
N ILE A 31 -6.19 -7.90 -2.58
CA ILE A 31 -4.97 -7.17 -2.27
C ILE A 31 -4.27 -7.77 -1.06
N LEU A 32 -5.05 -8.16 -0.04
CA LEU A 32 -4.51 -8.74 1.20
C LEU A 32 -4.25 -10.24 1.10
N SER A 33 -4.60 -10.87 -0.02
CA SER A 33 -4.42 -12.30 -0.21
C SER A 33 -2.96 -12.63 -0.57
N THR A 34 -2.72 -13.91 -0.85
CA THR A 34 -1.42 -14.38 -1.30
C THR A 34 -1.34 -14.50 -2.82
N SER A 35 -2.32 -13.93 -3.54
CA SER A 35 -2.34 -13.98 -5.00
C SER A 35 -1.05 -13.41 -5.59
N LYS A 36 -0.55 -14.07 -6.63
CA LYS A 36 0.65 -13.65 -7.34
C LYS A 36 0.34 -13.05 -8.71
N LYS A 37 -0.94 -12.79 -9.00
CA LYS A 37 -1.31 -12.11 -10.22
C LYS A 37 -0.67 -10.73 -10.25
N MET A 38 -0.17 -10.34 -11.40
CA MET A 38 0.61 -9.10 -11.55
C MET A 38 -0.14 -7.89 -11.01
N GLU A 39 -1.40 -7.71 -11.41
CA GLU A 39 -2.18 -6.54 -10.98
C GLU A 39 -2.43 -6.53 -9.47
N VAL A 40 -2.57 -7.70 -8.87
CA VAL A 40 -2.78 -7.80 -7.41
C VAL A 40 -1.48 -7.47 -6.68
N VAL A 41 -0.36 -7.97 -7.16
CA VAL A 41 0.95 -7.66 -6.58
C VAL A 41 1.23 -6.17 -6.67
N GLU A 42 0.93 -5.55 -7.82
CA GLU A 42 1.12 -4.12 -7.99
C GLU A 42 0.26 -3.30 -7.05
N ALA A 43 -1.00 -3.71 -6.84
CA ALA A 43 -1.86 -3.04 -5.87
C ALA A 43 -1.30 -3.15 -4.46
N ARG A 44 -0.70 -4.29 -4.13
CA ARG A 44 -0.06 -4.50 -2.84
C ARG A 44 1.15 -3.58 -2.65
N VAL A 45 1.97 -3.45 -3.69
CA VAL A 45 3.11 -2.52 -3.65
C VAL A 45 2.63 -1.08 -3.44
N LEU A 46 1.56 -0.70 -4.14
CA LEU A 46 1.00 0.65 -4.00
C LEU A 46 0.47 0.90 -2.58
N LEU A 47 -0.18 -0.10 -1.99
CA LEU A 47 -0.66 0.02 -0.61
C LEU A 47 0.49 0.22 0.37
N TYR A 48 1.52 -0.60 0.26
CA TYR A 48 2.67 -0.50 1.16
C TYR A 48 3.41 0.81 0.96
N ARG A 49 3.56 1.25 -0.28
CA ARG A 49 4.21 2.53 -0.57
C ARG A 49 3.43 3.71 0.02
N ALA A 50 2.11 3.67 -0.08
CA ALA A 50 1.26 4.72 0.50
C ALA A 50 1.47 4.81 2.01
N MET A 51 1.57 3.67 2.69
CA MET A 51 1.81 3.64 4.13
C MET A 51 3.18 4.19 4.49
N VAL A 52 4.21 3.84 3.71
CA VAL A 52 5.56 4.36 3.93
C VAL A 52 5.58 5.88 3.70
N ASP A 53 4.88 6.36 2.67
CA ASP A 53 4.80 7.80 2.41
C ASP A 53 4.16 8.57 3.58
N TRP A 54 3.28 7.92 4.33
CA TRP A 54 2.69 8.50 5.54
C TRP A 54 3.59 8.40 6.76
N GLY A 55 4.77 7.78 6.63
CA GLY A 55 5.75 7.70 7.70
C GLY A 55 5.78 6.39 8.47
N TYR A 56 5.01 5.38 8.04
CA TYR A 56 5.05 4.08 8.70
C TYR A 56 6.26 3.27 8.24
N HIS A 57 6.86 2.53 9.17
CA HIS A 57 7.98 1.65 8.87
C HIS A 57 7.47 0.32 8.32
N PRO A 58 8.27 -0.35 7.46
CA PRO A 58 7.89 -1.68 6.96
C PRO A 58 7.55 -2.67 8.08
N ALA A 59 8.22 -2.59 9.23
CA ALA A 59 7.91 -3.48 10.36
C ALA A 59 6.48 -3.27 10.87
N GLN A 60 6.01 -2.02 10.89
CA GLN A 60 4.65 -1.72 11.33
C GLN A 60 3.63 -2.25 10.34
N ILE A 61 3.92 -2.11 9.04
CA ILE A 61 3.05 -2.64 7.99
C ILE A 61 2.99 -4.17 8.09
N ALA A 62 4.15 -4.80 8.27
CA ALA A 62 4.23 -6.26 8.39
C ALA A 62 3.37 -6.78 9.53
N MET A 63 3.42 -6.12 10.67
CA MET A 63 2.59 -6.50 11.82
C MET A 63 1.11 -6.35 11.49
N LYS A 64 0.73 -5.27 10.82
CA LYS A 64 -0.67 -5.01 10.49
C LYS A 64 -1.23 -6.06 9.54
N VAL A 65 -0.46 -6.45 8.53
CA VAL A 65 -0.91 -7.44 7.54
C VAL A 65 -0.54 -8.87 7.90
N ARG A 66 0.15 -9.07 9.04
CA ARG A 66 0.57 -10.39 9.53
C ARG A 66 1.46 -11.12 8.53
N LYS A 67 2.45 -10.41 8.03
CA LYS A 67 3.44 -10.96 7.09
C LYS A 67 4.84 -10.64 7.58
N GLU A 68 5.83 -11.29 6.95
CA GLU A 68 7.22 -11.04 7.30
C GLU A 68 7.67 -9.68 6.80
N LYS A 69 8.45 -8.96 7.63
CA LYS A 69 9.00 -7.67 7.25
C LYS A 69 9.82 -7.77 5.97
N SER A 70 10.60 -8.85 5.81
CA SER A 70 11.43 -9.03 4.62
C SER A 70 10.61 -9.03 3.34
N GLY A 71 9.42 -9.61 3.38
CA GLY A 71 8.52 -9.62 2.22
C GLY A 71 8.01 -8.22 1.89
N ILE A 72 7.68 -7.44 2.92
CA ILE A 72 7.25 -6.05 2.71
C ILE A 72 8.38 -5.24 2.07
N VAL A 73 9.59 -5.34 2.63
CA VAL A 73 10.75 -4.61 2.12
C VAL A 73 11.06 -5.03 0.68
N ALA A 74 11.00 -6.33 0.38
CA ALA A 74 11.27 -6.83 -0.96
C ALA A 74 10.32 -6.22 -2.00
N LEU A 75 9.03 -6.13 -1.66
CA LEU A 75 8.05 -5.52 -2.57
C LEU A 75 8.29 -4.02 -2.71
N LEU A 76 8.59 -3.33 -1.63
CA LEU A 76 8.87 -1.89 -1.67
C LEU A 76 10.10 -1.58 -2.54
N GLU A 77 11.09 -2.46 -2.52
CA GLU A 77 12.28 -2.27 -3.34
C GLU A 77 11.98 -2.35 -4.84
N THR A 78 10.88 -2.96 -5.24
CA THR A 78 10.50 -3.04 -6.65
C THR A 78 9.75 -1.80 -7.13
N PHE A 79 9.42 -0.87 -6.24
CA PHE A 79 8.54 0.26 -6.58
C PHE A 79 9.11 1.12 -7.71
N GLN A 80 10.37 1.56 -7.58
CA GLN A 80 10.95 2.46 -8.57
C GLN A 80 11.02 1.82 -9.96
N GLU A 81 11.37 0.54 -10.02
CA GLU A 81 11.45 -0.16 -11.29
C GLU A 81 10.06 -0.31 -11.92
N ARG A 82 9.05 -0.62 -11.11
CA ARG A 82 7.67 -0.72 -11.60
C ARG A 82 7.18 0.63 -12.13
N GLU A 83 7.49 1.71 -11.39
CA GLU A 83 7.11 3.05 -11.79
C GLU A 83 7.76 3.43 -13.13
N ARG A 84 9.04 3.09 -13.27
CA ARG A 84 9.79 3.40 -14.49
C ARG A 84 9.29 2.59 -15.69
N ALA A 85 9.01 1.31 -15.47
CA ALA A 85 8.67 0.38 -16.53
C ALA A 85 7.20 0.44 -16.96
N ASN A 86 6.32 0.94 -16.09
CA ASN A 86 4.86 0.85 -16.33
C ASN A 86 4.18 2.20 -16.11
N PRO A 87 3.85 2.92 -17.21
CA PRO A 87 3.19 4.22 -17.10
C PRO A 87 1.84 4.15 -16.37
N ILE A 88 1.12 3.04 -16.49
CA ILE A 88 -0.16 2.86 -15.80
C ILE A 88 0.07 2.80 -14.29
N PHE A 89 1.07 2.02 -13.86
CA PHE A 89 1.43 1.93 -12.45
C PHE A 89 1.80 3.32 -11.89
N LYS A 90 2.59 4.07 -12.64
CA LYS A 90 2.99 5.42 -12.24
C LYS A 90 1.78 6.32 -12.07
N ARG A 91 0.82 6.26 -13.00
CA ARG A 91 -0.40 7.06 -12.92
C ARG A 91 -1.24 6.67 -11.70
N LEU A 92 -1.40 5.37 -11.46
CA LEU A 92 -2.16 4.88 -10.31
C LEU A 92 -1.54 5.38 -9.00
N TYR A 93 -0.22 5.33 -8.91
CA TYR A 93 0.45 5.84 -7.72
C TYR A 93 0.16 7.32 -7.49
N LYS A 94 0.21 8.14 -8.55
CA LYS A 94 -0.08 9.57 -8.45
C LYS A 94 -1.51 9.80 -7.98
N GLU A 95 -2.48 9.07 -8.53
CA GLU A 95 -3.88 9.21 -8.14
C GLU A 95 -4.09 8.83 -6.68
N ILE A 96 -3.47 7.74 -6.24
CA ILE A 96 -3.56 7.30 -4.86
C ILE A 96 -2.96 8.35 -3.92
N SER A 97 -1.78 8.87 -4.25
CA SER A 97 -1.10 9.88 -3.43
C SER A 97 -1.96 11.13 -3.29
N LYS A 98 -2.53 11.62 -4.38
CA LYS A 98 -3.38 12.80 -4.36
C LYS A 98 -4.61 12.57 -3.47
N LYS A 99 -5.24 11.43 -3.62
CA LYS A 99 -6.45 11.11 -2.86
C LYS A 99 -6.15 11.04 -1.36
N LEU A 100 -5.03 10.43 -1.00
CA LEU A 100 -4.65 10.29 0.41
C LEU A 100 -4.17 11.60 1.02
N GLN A 101 -3.75 12.56 0.20
CA GLN A 101 -3.37 13.89 0.66
C GLN A 101 -4.56 14.85 0.71
N GLY A 102 -5.75 14.36 0.40
CA GLY A 102 -6.95 15.17 0.49
C GLY A 102 -7.23 16.03 -0.74
N GLU A 103 -6.62 15.71 -1.85
CA GLU A 103 -6.81 16.46 -3.10
C GLU A 103 -7.72 15.78 -4.10
#